data_c994fd6a979c30e2b807ed11f59095a7
#
_entry.id   c994fd6a979c30e2b807ed11f59095a7
#
_cell.length_a   1.000
_cell.length_b   1.000
_cell.length_c   1.000
_cell.angle_alpha   90.00
_cell.angle_beta   90.00
_cell.angle_gamma   90.00
#
_symmetry.space_group_name_H-M   'P 1'
#
loop_
_entity.id
_entity.type
_entity.pdbx_description
1 polymer ?
#
loop_
_entity_poly.entity_id
_entity_poly.type
_entity_poly.pdbx_seq_one_letter_code
_entity_poly.pdbx_strand_id
1 'polypeptide(L)' 'MKYVYDKERYDYLVNEIFKCGKILKENTTNGKEVSWKVFWIRVDAHKRRLSAMRELDKIKEEKYKK' A
#
# COMPACT_ATOMS: atom_id res chain seq x y z
N MET A 1 -21.66 9.04 17.40
CA MET A 1 -21.25 9.81 16.22
C MET A 1 -21.13 8.90 15.02
N LYS A 2 -21.75 9.24 13.93
CA LYS A 2 -21.68 8.44 12.72
C LYS A 2 -20.32 8.62 12.06
N TYR A 3 -19.70 7.53 11.68
CA TYR A 3 -18.47 7.58 10.90
C TYR A 3 -18.78 8.06 9.48
N VAL A 4 -18.04 9.07 9.03
CA VAL A 4 -18.17 9.56 7.66
C VAL A 4 -17.10 8.90 6.81
N TYR A 5 -17.56 8.10 5.87
CA TYR A 5 -16.67 7.40 4.95
C TYR A 5 -16.02 8.39 3.99
N ASP A 6 -14.69 8.47 4.03
CA ASP A 6 -13.93 9.35 3.15
C ASP A 6 -13.52 8.60 1.89
N LYS A 7 -14.33 8.75 0.85
CA LYS A 7 -14.12 8.10 -0.42
C LYS A 7 -12.80 8.51 -1.08
N GLU A 8 -12.45 9.79 -0.97
CA GLU A 8 -11.21 10.29 -1.57
C GLU A 8 -10.00 9.64 -0.92
N ARG A 9 -10.02 9.52 0.40
CA ARG A 9 -8.94 8.87 1.14
C ARG A 9 -8.87 7.39 0.78
N TYR A 10 -10.01 6.73 0.70
CA TYR A 10 -10.08 5.32 0.32
C TYR A 10 -9.47 5.10 -1.07
N ASP A 11 -9.89 5.91 -2.05
CA ASP A 11 -9.37 5.80 -3.41
C ASP A 11 -7.87 6.08 -3.46
N TYR A 12 -7.40 7.05 -2.70
CA TYR A 12 -5.98 7.34 -2.59
C TYR A 12 -5.20 6.13 -2.09
N LEU A 13 -5.70 5.48 -1.04
CA LEU A 13 -5.03 4.31 -0.45
C LEU A 13 -5.01 3.13 -1.42
N VAL A 14 -6.11 2.89 -2.12
CA VAL A 14 -6.15 1.84 -3.14
C VAL A 14 -5.13 2.10 -4.24
N ASN A 15 -5.06 3.33 -4.73
CA ASN A 15 -4.08 3.71 -5.75
C ASN A 15 -2.65 3.55 -5.25
N GLU A 16 -2.40 3.89 -3.99
CA GLU A 16 -1.08 3.76 -3.38
C GLU A 16 -0.64 2.29 -3.34
N ILE A 17 -1.57 1.39 -2.99
CA ILE A 17 -1.29 -0.05 -2.98
C ILE A 17 -0.95 -0.54 -4.39
N PHE A 18 -1.70 -0.10 -5.40
CA PHE A 18 -1.42 -0.46 -6.79
C PHE A 18 -0.06 0.03 -7.25
N LYS A 19 0.27 1.28 -6.95
CA LYS A 19 1.57 1.85 -7.30
C LYS A 19 2.72 1.09 -6.65
N CYS A 20 2.58 0.77 -5.37
CA CYS A 20 3.60 0.01 -4.65
C CYS A 20 3.74 -1.40 -5.22
N GLY A 21 2.63 -2.05 -5.54
CA GLY A 21 2.65 -3.37 -6.16
C GLY A 21 3.36 -3.36 -7.51
N LYS A 22 3.11 -2.31 -8.31
CA LYS A 22 3.77 -2.15 -9.61
C LYS A 22 5.27 -1.94 -9.44
N ILE A 23 5.68 -1.10 -8.47
CA ILE A 23 7.09 -0.87 -8.18
C ILE A 23 7.78 -2.17 -7.78
N LEU A 24 7.15 -2.96 -6.92
CA LEU A 24 7.70 -4.24 -6.48
C LEU A 24 7.84 -5.21 -7.66
N LYS A 25 6.86 -5.25 -8.54
CA LYS A 25 6.88 -6.10 -9.73
C LYS A 25 7.99 -5.70 -10.69
N GLU A 26 8.15 -4.40 -10.94
CA GLU A 26 9.16 -3.87 -11.85
C GLU A 26 10.59 -4.08 -11.33
N ASN A 27 10.74 -4.15 -10.01
CA ASN A 27 12.05 -4.32 -9.38
C ASN A 27 12.28 -5.74 -8.88
N THR A 28 11.61 -6.72 -9.49
CA THR A 28 11.82 -8.13 -9.18
C THR A 28 13.18 -8.57 -9.74
N THR A 29 13.97 -9.22 -8.90
CA THR A 29 15.33 -9.58 -9.25
C THR A 29 15.50 -10.99 -9.83
N ASN A 30 14.51 -11.86 -9.63
CA ASN A 30 14.52 -13.25 -10.13
C ASN A 30 15.83 -13.99 -9.84
N GLY A 31 16.35 -13.82 -8.63
CA GLY A 31 17.59 -14.51 -8.24
C GLY A 31 18.86 -13.80 -8.67
N LYS A 32 18.77 -12.69 -9.37
CA LYS A 32 19.94 -11.90 -9.74
C LYS A 32 20.40 -11.06 -8.56
N GLU A 33 21.68 -10.70 -8.59
CA GLU A 33 22.25 -9.85 -7.57
C GLU A 33 21.52 -8.52 -7.47
N VAL A 34 21.07 -8.17 -6.27
CA VAL A 34 20.27 -6.96 -6.03
C VAL A 34 21.21 -5.79 -5.69
N SER A 35 21.08 -4.70 -6.44
CA SER A 35 21.80 -3.48 -6.07
C SER A 35 21.15 -2.86 -4.82
N TRP A 36 21.93 -2.11 -4.05
CA TRP A 36 21.41 -1.42 -2.87
C TRP A 36 20.24 -0.50 -3.21
N LYS A 37 20.32 0.14 -4.36
CA LYS A 37 19.27 1.05 -4.82
C LYS A 37 17.94 0.31 -5.00
N VAL A 38 17.98 -0.83 -5.68
CA VAL A 38 16.77 -1.66 -5.90
C VAL A 38 16.25 -2.19 -4.57
N PHE A 39 17.14 -2.64 -3.70
CA PHE A 39 16.76 -3.11 -2.38
C PHE A 39 15.96 -2.05 -1.60
N TRP A 40 16.46 -0.82 -1.55
CA TRP A 40 15.79 0.26 -0.83
C TRP A 40 14.47 0.67 -1.45
N ILE A 41 14.40 0.66 -2.78
CA ILE A 41 13.13 0.93 -3.49
C ILE A 41 12.08 -0.09 -3.09
N ARG A 42 12.44 -1.36 -3.04
CA ARG A 42 11.51 -2.43 -2.66
C ARG A 42 11.09 -2.32 -1.20
N VAL A 43 12.01 -2.05 -0.31
CA VAL A 43 11.71 -1.90 1.12
C VAL A 43 10.74 -0.73 1.33
N ASP A 44 11.01 0.40 0.69
CA ASP A 44 10.14 1.57 0.81
C ASP A 44 8.74 1.30 0.28
N ALA A 45 8.64 0.69 -0.90
CA ALA A 45 7.35 0.34 -1.50
C ALA A 45 6.57 -0.64 -0.60
N HIS A 46 7.26 -1.61 -0.03
CA HIS A 46 6.63 -2.59 0.85
C HIS A 46 6.08 -1.92 2.12
N LYS A 47 6.84 -1.02 2.72
CA LYS A 47 6.40 -0.28 3.91
C LYS A 47 5.19 0.58 3.61
N ARG A 48 5.21 1.30 2.49
CA ARG A 48 4.07 2.13 2.08
C ARG A 48 2.83 1.29 1.84
N ARG A 49 3.00 0.15 1.19
CA ARG A 49 1.91 -0.76 0.92
C ARG A 49 1.27 -1.26 2.21
N LEU A 50 2.08 -1.69 3.17
CA LEU A 50 1.58 -2.17 4.46
C LEU A 50 0.84 -1.08 5.22
N SER A 51 1.39 0.14 5.22
CA SER A 51 0.75 1.28 5.87
C SER A 51 -0.62 1.57 5.25
N ALA A 52 -0.69 1.59 3.91
CA ALA A 52 -1.94 1.83 3.20
C ALA A 52 -2.95 0.72 3.47
N MET A 53 -2.51 -0.53 3.51
CA MET A 53 -3.39 -1.66 3.80
C MET A 53 -3.98 -1.57 5.20
N ARG A 54 -3.18 -1.16 6.18
CA ARG A 54 -3.65 -0.98 7.56
C ARG A 54 -4.71 0.12 7.65
N GLU A 55 -4.49 1.23 6.96
CA GLU A 55 -5.49 2.31 6.93
C GLU A 55 -6.78 1.86 6.26
N LEU A 56 -6.66 1.10 5.15
CA LEU A 56 -7.84 0.56 4.47
C LEU A 56 -8.62 -0.39 5.37
N ASP A 57 -7.93 -1.23 6.12
CA ASP A 57 -8.58 -2.14 7.05
C ASP A 57 -9.38 -1.38 8.10
N LYS A 58 -8.82 -0.29 8.62
CA LYS A 58 -9.52 0.56 9.57
C LYS A 58 -10.76 1.19 8.96
N ILE A 59 -10.66 1.69 7.75
CA ILE A 59 -11.78 2.30 7.04
C ILE A 59 -12.88 1.27 6.80
N LYS A 60 -12.52 0.08 6.36
CA LYS A 60 -13.48 -1.01 6.14
C LYS A 60 -14.15 -1.42 7.44
N GLU A 61 -13.38 -1.57 8.50
CA GLU A 61 -13.90 -1.94 9.80
C GLU A 61 -14.92 -0.93 10.30
N GLU A 62 -14.59 0.35 10.21
CA GLU A 62 -15.52 1.42 10.62
C GLU A 62 -16.74 1.54 9.72
N LYS A 63 -16.54 1.32 8.41
CA LYS A 63 -17.62 1.37 7.44
C LYS A 63 -18.70 0.34 7.71
N TYR A 64 -18.31 -0.86 8.12
CA TYR A 64 -19.22 -1.97 8.37
C TYR A 64 -19.62 -2.12 9.83
N LYS A 65 -19.06 -1.29 10.69
CA LYS A 65 -19.39 -1.31 12.11
C LYS A 65 -20.74 -0.65 12.33
N LYS A 66 -21.62 -1.35 12.95
CA LYS A 66 -22.95 -0.83 13.29
C LYS A 66 -22.96 -0.12 14.62
#